data_1a13a03f42157c5f8422b0f52172834f
#
_entry.id   1a13a03f42157c5f8422b0f52172834f
#
_cell.length_a   1.000
_cell.length_b   1.000
_cell.length_c   1.000
_cell.angle_alpha   90.00
_cell.angle_beta   90.00
_cell.angle_gamma   90.00
#
_symmetry.space_group_name_H-M   'P 1'
#
loop_
_entity.id
_entity.type
_entity.pdbx_description
1 polymer ?
#
loop_
_entity_poly.entity_id
_entity_poly.type
_entity_poly.pdbx_seq_one_letter_code
_entity_poly.pdbx_strand_id
1 'polypeptide(L)'
;LIFLQVLQEVQQFTMDNYVLDLLGLKAGGMPARNKKNYRPTKSGAGMTEAGVKAYRRKNPGSKLQTAVTEKKPSKSRSKRRKSYCARSRGQMKMHNVNCRKTPNKRICQARRRWRC
;
A
#
# COMPACT_ATOMS: atom_id res chain seq x y z
N LEU A 1 2.66 9.34 35.48
CA LEU A 1 1.40 9.72 34.79
C LEU A 1 1.64 9.97 33.31
N ILE A 2 2.64 10.77 32.93
CA ILE A 2 3.00 11.03 31.53
C ILE A 2 3.48 9.74 30.84
N PHE A 3 4.27 8.93 31.53
CA PHE A 3 4.76 7.65 31.02
C PHE A 3 3.60 6.67 30.77
N LEU A 4 2.63 6.60 31.67
CA LEU A 4 1.42 5.78 31.51
C LEU A 4 0.60 6.25 30.32
N GLN A 5 0.52 7.54 30.10
CA GLN A 5 -0.24 8.13 29.00
C GLN A 5 0.36 7.80 27.64
N VAL A 6 1.70 7.88 27.51
CA VAL A 6 2.41 7.51 26.29
C VAL A 6 2.28 6.01 26.01
N LEU A 7 2.38 5.17 27.05
CA LEU A 7 2.14 3.73 26.92
C LEU A 7 0.71 3.41 26.50
N GLN A 8 -0.26 4.15 27.05
CA GLN A 8 -1.66 3.98 26.67
C GLN A 8 -1.91 4.36 25.20
N GLU A 9 -1.29 5.42 24.71
CA GLU A 9 -1.43 5.83 23.30
C GLU A 9 -0.86 4.77 22.35
N VAL A 10 0.32 4.24 22.65
CA VAL A 10 0.93 3.18 21.83
C VAL A 10 0.13 1.88 21.91
N GLN A 11 -0.32 1.50 23.12
CA GLN A 11 -1.15 0.32 23.31
C GLN A 11 -2.53 0.50 22.71
N GLN A 12 -3.10 1.69 22.78
CA GLN A 12 -4.42 1.99 22.21
C GLN A 12 -4.42 1.83 20.71
N PHE A 13 -3.36 2.24 20.03
CA PHE A 13 -3.20 2.02 18.59
C PHE A 13 -3.22 0.53 18.23
N THR A 14 -2.59 -0.31 19.06
CA THR A 14 -2.53 -1.77 18.82
C THR A 14 -3.79 -2.48 19.33
N MET A 15 -4.31 -2.06 20.47
CA MET A 15 -5.46 -2.70 21.13
C MET A 15 -6.79 -2.34 20.50
N ASP A 16 -6.94 -1.12 19.97
CA ASP A 16 -8.17 -0.72 19.28
C ASP A 16 -8.41 -1.59 18.05
N ASN A 17 -7.35 -1.87 17.28
CA ASN A 17 -7.44 -2.80 16.16
C ASN A 17 -7.78 -4.22 16.61
N TYR A 18 -7.23 -4.67 17.72
CA TYR A 18 -7.49 -5.99 18.29
C TYR A 18 -8.93 -6.11 18.79
N VAL A 19 -9.41 -5.13 19.54
CA VAL A 19 -10.77 -5.11 20.08
C VAL A 19 -11.81 -5.02 18.96
N LEU A 20 -11.57 -4.16 17.97
CA LEU A 20 -12.44 -4.03 16.81
C LEU A 20 -12.49 -5.32 15.99
N ASP A 21 -11.38 -6.04 15.89
CA ASP A 21 -11.31 -7.34 15.23
C ASP A 21 -12.18 -8.38 15.96
N LEU A 22 -12.10 -8.43 17.31
CA LEU A 22 -12.89 -9.32 18.15
C LEU A 22 -14.38 -9.05 18.02
N LEU A 23 -14.77 -7.79 17.86
CA LEU A 23 -16.16 -7.38 17.71
C LEU A 23 -16.67 -7.48 16.29
N GLY A 24 -15.82 -7.88 15.33
CA GLY A 24 -16.15 -7.89 13.91
C GLY A 24 -16.32 -6.50 13.31
N LEU A 25 -15.87 -5.46 14.02
CA LEU A 25 -15.99 -4.05 13.62
C LEU A 25 -14.65 -3.46 13.19
N LYS A 26 -13.82 -4.25 12.52
CA LYS A 26 -12.48 -3.83 12.12
C LYS A 26 -12.52 -2.59 11.23
N ALA A 27 -12.25 -1.43 11.83
CA ALA A 27 -11.98 -0.21 11.08
C ALA A 27 -10.52 -0.24 10.59
N GLY A 28 -10.24 0.28 9.40
CA GLY A 28 -8.90 0.42 8.90
C GLY A 28 -8.30 -0.82 8.25
N GLY A 29 -9.10 -1.86 8.01
CA GLY A 29 -8.63 -3.06 7.33
C GLY A 29 -8.45 -2.88 5.83
N MET A 30 -7.64 -3.75 5.21
CA MET A 30 -7.51 -3.82 3.77
C MET A 30 -8.80 -4.35 3.14
N PRO A 31 -9.18 -3.92 1.94
CA PRO A 31 -10.33 -4.48 1.24
C PRO A 31 -10.10 -5.95 0.89
N ALA A 32 -11.20 -6.69 0.67
CA ALA A 32 -11.13 -8.10 0.33
C ALA A 32 -10.26 -8.34 -0.91
N ARG A 33 -9.44 -9.40 -0.87
CA ARG A 33 -8.57 -9.77 -1.98
C ARG A 33 -9.38 -10.45 -3.09
N ASN A 34 -9.79 -9.67 -4.07
CA ASN A 34 -10.50 -10.13 -5.24
C ASN A 34 -10.09 -9.30 -6.47
N LYS A 35 -10.54 -9.70 -7.63
CA LYS A 35 -10.21 -9.03 -8.90
C LYS A 35 -10.78 -7.61 -8.98
N LYS A 36 -11.83 -7.31 -8.23
CA LYS A 36 -12.42 -5.98 -8.20
C LYS A 36 -11.51 -4.98 -7.49
N ASN A 37 -10.88 -5.41 -6.39
CA ASN A 37 -10.08 -4.53 -5.52
C ASN A 37 -8.59 -4.56 -5.86
N TYR A 38 -8.09 -5.63 -6.47
CA TYR A 38 -6.67 -5.81 -6.77
C TYR A 38 -6.45 -6.26 -8.20
N ARG A 39 -5.39 -5.73 -8.81
CA ARG A 39 -4.95 -6.16 -10.14
C ARG A 39 -4.18 -7.47 -10.03
N PRO A 40 -4.26 -8.34 -11.06
CA PRO A 40 -3.38 -9.50 -11.14
C PRO A 40 -1.92 -9.04 -11.31
N THR A 41 -0.99 -9.91 -10.91
CA THR A 41 0.45 -9.62 -10.99
C THR A 41 0.89 -9.28 -12.43
N LYS A 42 0.33 -9.96 -13.42
CA LYS A 42 0.61 -9.69 -14.85
C LYS A 42 0.32 -8.25 -15.25
N SER A 43 -0.68 -7.63 -14.64
CA SER A 43 -1.09 -6.25 -14.91
C SER A 43 -0.39 -5.23 -14.00
N GLY A 44 0.63 -5.65 -13.24
CA GLY A 44 1.40 -4.79 -12.38
C GLY A 44 1.02 -4.84 -10.90
N ALA A 45 0.08 -5.71 -10.52
CA ALA A 45 -0.37 -5.86 -9.13
C ALA A 45 -0.91 -4.54 -8.52
N GLY A 46 -1.11 -4.50 -7.23
CA GLY A 46 -1.61 -3.31 -6.53
C GLY A 46 -3.13 -3.17 -6.59
N MET A 47 -3.64 -2.15 -5.91
CA MET A 47 -5.08 -1.90 -5.84
C MET A 47 -5.61 -1.25 -7.11
N THR A 48 -6.85 -1.63 -7.46
CA THR A 48 -7.64 -0.90 -8.45
C THR A 48 -8.23 0.36 -7.84
N GLU A 49 -8.85 1.23 -8.65
CA GLU A 49 -9.61 2.37 -8.14
C GLU A 49 -10.71 1.94 -7.16
N ALA A 50 -11.41 0.85 -7.49
CA ALA A 50 -12.45 0.30 -6.61
C ALA A 50 -11.85 -0.13 -5.26
N GLY A 51 -10.67 -0.76 -5.28
CA GLY A 51 -9.95 -1.15 -4.07
C GLY A 51 -9.53 0.05 -3.23
N VAL A 52 -9.02 1.08 -3.86
CA VAL A 52 -8.64 2.33 -3.18
C VAL A 52 -9.85 3.01 -2.55
N LYS A 53 -10.96 3.08 -3.28
CA LYS A 53 -12.22 3.65 -2.75
C LYS A 53 -12.72 2.84 -1.55
N ALA A 54 -12.69 1.51 -1.63
CA ALA A 54 -13.08 0.64 -0.53
C ALA A 54 -12.19 0.85 0.70
N TYR A 55 -10.89 0.97 0.49
CA TYR A 55 -9.94 1.26 1.56
C TYR A 55 -10.23 2.61 2.21
N ARG A 56 -10.46 3.65 1.41
CA ARG A 56 -10.74 5.00 1.92
C ARG A 56 -12.04 5.07 2.71
N ARG A 57 -13.05 4.28 2.33
CA ARG A 57 -14.29 4.19 3.11
C ARG A 57 -14.05 3.59 4.49
N LYS A 58 -13.21 2.56 4.58
CA LYS A 58 -12.86 1.92 5.85
C LYS A 58 -11.88 2.75 6.68
N ASN A 59 -11.12 3.64 6.04
CA ASN A 59 -10.09 4.45 6.65
C ASN A 59 -10.33 5.93 6.32
N PRO A 60 -11.32 6.59 6.95
CA PRO A 60 -11.59 8.00 6.70
C PRO A 60 -10.34 8.85 6.93
N GLY A 61 -10.09 9.81 6.06
CA GLY A 61 -8.91 10.64 6.11
C GLY A 61 -7.68 10.08 5.41
N SER A 62 -7.73 8.84 4.93
CA SER A 62 -6.64 8.26 4.14
C SER A 62 -6.46 9.00 2.82
N LYS A 63 -5.19 9.23 2.45
CA LYS A 63 -4.81 9.85 1.17
C LYS A 63 -4.33 8.82 0.15
N LEU A 64 -4.63 7.55 0.38
CA LEU A 64 -4.23 6.48 -0.52
C LEU A 64 -4.74 6.75 -1.95
N GLN A 65 -3.89 6.51 -2.92
CA GLN A 65 -4.17 6.66 -4.34
C GLN A 65 -3.70 5.43 -5.10
N THR A 66 -4.19 5.29 -6.35
CA THR A 66 -3.68 4.25 -7.26
C THR A 66 -2.24 4.54 -7.67
N ALA A 67 -1.58 3.54 -8.27
CA ALA A 67 -0.23 3.67 -8.79
C ALA A 67 -0.14 4.82 -9.81
N VAL A 68 1.00 5.49 -9.82
CA VAL A 68 1.28 6.57 -10.79
C VAL A 68 1.74 5.92 -12.08
N THR A 69 0.85 5.83 -13.06
CA THR A 69 1.11 5.16 -14.35
C THR A 69 1.19 6.12 -15.53
N GLU A 70 0.74 7.34 -15.36
CA GLU A 70 0.74 8.36 -16.41
C GLU A 70 2.17 8.81 -16.77
N LYS A 71 2.37 9.18 -18.03
CA LYS A 71 3.69 9.66 -18.51
C LYS A 71 4.08 11.00 -17.90
N LYS A 72 3.11 11.90 -17.76
CA LYS A 72 3.33 13.25 -17.25
C LYS A 72 2.46 13.47 -16.00
N PRO A 73 2.87 12.92 -14.84
CA PRO A 73 2.10 13.10 -13.62
C PRO A 73 2.19 14.54 -13.10
N SER A 74 1.21 14.93 -12.29
CA SER A 74 1.26 16.18 -11.54
C SER A 74 2.46 16.17 -10.58
N LYS A 75 2.79 17.34 -10.03
CA LYS A 75 3.93 17.47 -9.11
C LYS A 75 3.81 16.54 -7.91
N SER A 76 2.62 16.44 -7.30
CA SER A 76 2.38 15.56 -6.15
C SER A 76 2.47 14.09 -6.54
N ARG A 77 1.91 13.70 -7.69
CA ARG A 77 1.98 12.33 -8.18
C ARG A 77 3.40 11.94 -8.61
N SER A 78 4.15 12.89 -9.17
CA SER A 78 5.56 12.68 -9.50
C SER A 78 6.40 12.38 -8.26
N LYS A 79 6.14 13.06 -7.15
CA LYS A 79 6.78 12.76 -5.87
C LYS A 79 6.43 11.36 -5.38
N ARG A 80 5.18 10.91 -5.54
CA ARG A 80 4.77 9.56 -5.20
C ARG A 80 5.55 8.52 -6.01
N ARG A 81 5.71 8.74 -7.31
CA ARG A 81 6.51 7.85 -8.17
C ARG A 81 7.94 7.75 -7.69
N LYS A 82 8.60 8.88 -7.44
CA LYS A 82 9.98 8.90 -6.95
C LYS A 82 10.11 8.14 -5.63
N SER A 83 9.18 8.36 -4.71
CA SER A 83 9.17 7.70 -3.42
C SER A 83 9.00 6.19 -3.56
N TYR A 84 8.06 5.74 -4.36
CA TYR A 84 7.82 4.31 -4.61
C TYR A 84 9.02 3.66 -5.31
N CYS A 85 9.57 4.30 -6.34
CA CYS A 85 10.71 3.77 -7.09
C CYS A 85 11.94 3.62 -6.19
N ALA A 86 12.20 4.58 -5.31
CA ALA A 86 13.30 4.51 -4.35
C ALA A 86 13.11 3.38 -3.35
N ARG A 87 11.92 3.26 -2.74
CA ARG A 87 11.63 2.20 -1.76
C ARG A 87 11.69 0.81 -2.38
N SER A 88 11.09 0.64 -3.55
CA SER A 88 11.10 -0.66 -4.22
C SER A 88 12.48 -1.06 -4.70
N ARG A 89 13.31 -0.10 -5.09
CA ARG A 89 14.71 -0.36 -5.43
C ARG A 89 15.48 -0.89 -4.22
N GLY A 90 15.27 -0.31 -3.04
CA GLY A 90 15.85 -0.80 -1.78
C GLY A 90 15.40 -2.22 -1.45
N GLN A 91 14.12 -2.52 -1.64
CA GLN A 91 13.59 -3.87 -1.44
C GLN A 91 14.22 -4.87 -2.41
N MET A 92 14.42 -4.50 -3.68
CA MET A 92 15.08 -5.37 -4.65
C MET A 92 16.51 -5.71 -4.23
N LYS A 93 17.25 -4.73 -3.73
CA LYS A 93 18.61 -4.95 -3.22
C LYS A 93 18.61 -5.88 -2.00
N MET A 94 17.69 -5.63 -1.07
CA MET A 94 17.57 -6.42 0.15
C MET A 94 17.27 -7.89 -0.13
N HIS A 95 16.45 -8.19 -1.12
CA HIS A 95 16.02 -9.55 -1.46
C HIS A 95 16.75 -10.12 -2.68
N ASN A 96 17.80 -9.48 -3.17
CA ASN A 96 18.57 -9.91 -4.33
C ASN A 96 17.71 -10.18 -5.57
N VAL A 97 16.75 -9.30 -5.84
CA VAL A 97 15.86 -9.42 -6.99
C VAL A 97 16.51 -8.77 -8.21
N ASN A 98 16.59 -9.53 -9.30
CA ASN A 98 17.04 -9.03 -10.61
C ASN A 98 15.90 -9.18 -11.61
N CYS A 99 15.29 -8.06 -11.98
CA CYS A 99 14.13 -8.07 -12.89
C CYS A 99 14.47 -8.50 -14.31
N ARG A 100 15.74 -8.47 -14.71
CA ARG A 100 16.18 -9.02 -15.99
C ARG A 100 16.08 -10.53 -16.01
N LYS A 101 16.40 -11.18 -14.86
CA LYS A 101 16.33 -12.64 -14.71
C LYS A 101 14.94 -13.13 -14.35
N THR A 102 14.20 -12.33 -13.55
CA THR A 102 12.88 -12.70 -13.04
C THR A 102 11.85 -11.58 -13.28
N PRO A 103 11.53 -11.29 -14.57
CA PRO A 103 10.65 -10.15 -14.90
C PRO A 103 9.21 -10.33 -14.42
N ASN A 104 8.81 -11.57 -14.12
CA ASN A 104 7.43 -11.89 -13.71
C ASN A 104 7.21 -11.77 -12.20
N LYS A 105 8.25 -11.47 -11.42
CA LYS A 105 8.06 -11.22 -9.99
C LYS A 105 7.16 -10.00 -9.77
N ARG A 106 6.36 -10.07 -8.72
CA ARG A 106 5.37 -9.03 -8.39
C ARG A 106 6.01 -7.63 -8.31
N ILE A 107 7.15 -7.51 -7.65
CA ILE A 107 7.85 -6.22 -7.52
C ILE A 107 8.32 -5.71 -8.88
N CYS A 108 8.76 -6.58 -9.77
CA CYS A 108 9.21 -6.21 -11.11
C CYS A 108 8.05 -5.72 -11.98
N GLN A 109 6.91 -6.40 -11.92
CA GLN A 109 5.70 -6.00 -12.63
C GLN A 109 5.17 -4.66 -12.10
N ALA A 110 5.16 -4.48 -10.78
CA ALA A 110 4.72 -3.24 -10.15
C ALA A 110 5.62 -2.06 -10.56
N ARG A 111 6.94 -2.22 -10.53
CA ARG A 111 7.88 -1.17 -10.93
C ARG A 111 7.72 -0.78 -12.39
N ARG A 112 7.45 -1.74 -13.27
CA ARG A 112 7.17 -1.47 -14.69
C ARG A 112 5.90 -0.63 -14.83
N ARG A 113 4.87 -0.96 -14.11
CA ARG A 113 3.61 -0.21 -14.11
C ARG A 113 3.81 1.22 -13.59
N TRP A 114 4.60 1.41 -12.54
CA TRP A 114 4.94 2.74 -12.01
C TRP A 114 5.92 3.51 -12.88
N ARG A 115 6.42 2.92 -13.95
CA ARG A 115 7.41 3.50 -14.85
C ARG A 115 8.72 3.90 -14.12
N CYS A 116 9.21 3.03 -13.28
CA CYS A 116 10.49 3.22 -12.59
C CYS A 116 11.72 3.00 -13.53
#